data_b52bd5bd2da1916486a19768f397e37d
#
_entry.id   b52bd5bd2da1916486a19768f397e37d
#
_cell.length_a   1.000
_cell.length_b   1.000
_cell.length_c   1.000
_cell.angle_alpha   90.00
_cell.angle_beta   90.00
_cell.angle_gamma   90.00
#
_symmetry.space_group_name_H-M   'P 1'
#
loop_
_entity.id
_entity.type
_entity.pdbx_description
1 polymer ?
#
loop_
_entity_poly.entity_id
_entity_poly.type
_entity_poly.pdbx_seq_one_letter_code
_entity_poly.pdbx_strand_id
1 'polypeptide(L)'
;DFHRSGVLQFSPVSGEFRSWENGRAEFADLDEASLVGARRQPGAGLEWLRRHLQSRDGWIFDEDVFATAIRTVGDEFVDGVLATPYDGSMAADRAISAFTSRWIDHLISSVGTEPQPAVRSGYVALDSQAWHEVSVLKFVNQYFILERPDLAMLQRGQEQTVQHLVLAFDGWLSDPVDASRAPRRLLDLVNTATHAYHSVAREHPEWLGDSLSDAELARMGRGRGIIDFVSGLTDAQTIALGARLSGATGLLWSSSI
;
A
#
# COMPACT_ATOMS: atom_id res chain seq x y z
N ASP A 1 14.09 2.98 -0.10
CA ASP A 1 13.51 2.56 -1.41
C ASP A 1 13.46 3.71 -2.41
N PHE A 2 13.00 4.89 -2.02
CA PHE A 2 12.93 6.08 -2.88
C PHE A 2 14.25 6.38 -3.60
N HIS A 3 15.35 6.48 -2.88
CA HIS A 3 16.68 6.75 -3.44
C HIS A 3 17.26 5.55 -4.20
N ARG A 4 17.13 4.34 -3.62
CA ARG A 4 17.62 3.08 -4.23
C ARG A 4 16.91 2.71 -5.52
N SER A 5 15.63 3.04 -5.66
CA SER A 5 14.84 2.69 -6.84
C SER A 5 15.20 3.46 -8.10
N GLY A 6 16.12 4.44 -8.03
CA GLY A 6 16.44 5.33 -9.14
C GLY A 6 15.27 6.21 -9.57
N VAL A 7 14.31 6.43 -8.69
CA VAL A 7 13.06 7.15 -8.97
C VAL A 7 13.29 8.57 -9.46
N LEU A 8 14.39 9.18 -9.05
CA LEU A 8 14.80 10.51 -9.52
C LEU A 8 15.19 10.54 -10.99
N GLN A 9 15.46 9.39 -11.59
CA GLN A 9 15.77 9.28 -13.01
C GLN A 9 14.52 9.15 -13.88
N PHE A 10 13.36 8.94 -13.26
CA PHE A 10 12.10 8.77 -13.96
C PHE A 10 11.18 9.96 -13.74
N SER A 11 10.66 10.54 -14.82
CA SER A 11 9.67 11.61 -14.76
C SER A 11 8.25 11.05 -14.88
N PRO A 12 7.42 11.15 -13.85
CA PRO A 12 5.99 10.79 -13.97
C PRO A 12 5.23 11.69 -14.94
N VAL A 13 5.76 12.89 -15.20
CA VAL A 13 5.13 13.86 -16.11
C VAL A 13 5.36 13.51 -17.57
N SER A 14 6.61 13.24 -17.96
CA SER A 14 6.97 12.90 -19.35
C SER A 14 6.93 11.41 -19.65
N GLY A 15 6.94 10.55 -18.63
CA GLY A 15 7.10 9.10 -18.77
C GLY A 15 8.51 8.69 -19.19
N GLU A 16 9.48 9.60 -19.12
CA GLU A 16 10.86 9.39 -19.55
C GLU A 16 11.81 9.34 -18.35
N PHE A 17 12.92 8.62 -18.54
CA PHE A 17 14.04 8.68 -17.60
C PHE A 17 14.77 10.00 -17.78
N ARG A 18 15.17 10.62 -16.68
CA ARG A 18 15.93 11.87 -16.65
C ARG A 18 17.22 11.68 -15.86
N SER A 19 18.13 12.66 -16.02
CA SER A 19 19.36 12.67 -15.25
C SER A 19 19.10 12.89 -13.77
N TRP A 20 20.07 12.44 -12.95
CA TRP A 20 20.07 12.69 -11.51
C TRP A 20 19.90 14.17 -11.17
N GLU A 21 20.62 15.05 -11.86
CA GLU A 21 20.58 16.49 -11.64
C GLU A 21 19.18 17.07 -11.87
N ASN A 22 18.51 16.64 -12.94
CA ASN A 22 17.14 17.06 -13.22
C ASN A 22 16.15 16.55 -12.16
N GLY A 23 16.29 15.32 -11.71
CA GLY A 23 15.47 14.76 -10.65
C GLY A 23 15.65 15.48 -9.31
N ARG A 24 16.90 15.82 -8.96
CA ARG A 24 17.21 16.59 -7.76
C ARG A 24 16.67 18.03 -7.84
N ALA A 25 16.81 18.69 -8.99
CA ALA A 25 16.27 20.02 -9.20
C ALA A 25 14.75 20.04 -9.07
N GLU A 26 14.05 19.09 -9.68
CA GLU A 26 12.58 18.99 -9.55
C GLU A 26 12.13 18.78 -8.09
N PHE A 27 12.93 18.05 -7.31
CA PHE A 27 12.64 17.86 -5.89
C PHE A 27 12.92 19.14 -5.08
N ALA A 28 14.00 19.85 -5.39
CA ALA A 28 14.35 21.12 -4.75
C ALA A 28 13.34 22.22 -5.06
N ASP A 29 12.68 22.15 -6.22
CA ASP A 29 11.64 23.10 -6.64
C ASP A 29 10.25 22.82 -6.00
N LEU A 30 10.15 21.86 -5.10
CA LEU A 30 8.96 21.61 -4.28
C LEU A 30 8.82 22.70 -3.20
N ASP A 31 8.87 23.94 -3.57
CA ASP A 31 8.67 25.06 -2.68
C ASP A 31 7.27 25.68 -2.84
N GLU A 32 6.99 26.65 -1.96
CA GLU A 32 5.70 27.35 -1.87
C GLU A 32 5.30 28.08 -3.17
N ALA A 33 6.26 28.46 -4.03
CA ALA A 33 6.03 29.18 -5.28
C ALA A 33 5.53 28.29 -6.42
N SER A 34 5.69 26.98 -6.32
CA SER A 34 5.32 26.00 -7.35
C SER A 34 3.83 25.63 -7.38
N LEU A 35 2.99 26.30 -6.60
CA LEU A 35 1.58 25.94 -6.39
C LEU A 35 0.64 26.26 -7.57
N VAL A 36 1.16 26.75 -8.70
CA VAL A 36 0.34 27.17 -9.86
C VAL A 36 0.72 26.35 -11.10
N GLY A 37 0.06 25.24 -11.34
CA GLY A 37 0.29 24.45 -12.56
C GLY A 37 -0.53 23.16 -12.67
N ALA A 38 -0.46 22.52 -13.82
CA ALA A 38 -1.27 21.36 -14.17
C ALA A 38 -1.02 20.13 -13.27
N ARG A 39 -2.03 19.31 -13.11
CA ARG A 39 -2.21 18.14 -12.19
C ARG A 39 -1.08 17.09 -12.15
N ARG A 40 -0.04 17.25 -12.97
CA ARG A 40 1.09 16.30 -13.10
C ARG A 40 2.45 16.93 -12.77
N GLN A 41 2.49 18.17 -12.29
CA GLN A 41 3.72 18.80 -11.81
C GLN A 41 3.75 18.69 -10.28
N PRO A 42 4.94 18.58 -9.65
CA PRO A 42 5.06 18.47 -8.20
C PRO A 42 4.34 19.59 -7.45
N GLY A 43 4.47 20.83 -7.87
CA GLY A 43 3.77 21.97 -7.28
C GLY A 43 2.25 21.84 -7.34
N ALA A 44 1.68 21.38 -8.47
CA ALA A 44 0.24 21.12 -8.56
C ALA A 44 -0.20 19.95 -7.66
N GLY A 45 0.66 18.96 -7.46
CA GLY A 45 0.44 17.88 -6.52
C GLY A 45 0.38 18.36 -5.07
N LEU A 46 1.29 19.26 -4.68
CA LEU A 46 1.29 19.88 -3.34
C LEU A 46 0.05 20.76 -3.14
N GLU A 47 -0.38 21.52 -4.14
CA GLU A 47 -1.61 22.32 -4.07
C GLU A 47 -2.85 21.41 -3.94
N TRP A 48 -2.88 20.27 -4.65
CA TRP A 48 -3.93 19.26 -4.46
C TRP A 48 -3.89 18.72 -3.04
N LEU A 49 -2.70 18.38 -2.52
CA LEU A 49 -2.54 17.89 -1.14
C LEU A 49 -3.03 18.93 -0.13
N ARG A 50 -2.62 20.20 -0.28
CA ARG A 50 -3.06 21.31 0.57
C ARG A 50 -4.58 21.39 0.65
N ARG A 51 -5.26 21.44 -0.51
CA ARG A 51 -6.73 21.48 -0.57
C ARG A 51 -7.38 20.25 0.02
N HIS A 52 -6.80 19.09 -0.24
CA HIS A 52 -7.30 17.82 0.28
C HIS A 52 -7.21 17.76 1.81
N LEU A 53 -6.07 18.16 2.39
CA LEU A 53 -5.87 18.21 3.84
C LEU A 53 -6.80 19.25 4.48
N GLN A 54 -6.90 20.44 3.90
CA GLN A 54 -7.80 21.49 4.39
C GLN A 54 -9.26 21.03 4.39
N SER A 55 -9.70 20.33 3.36
CA SER A 55 -11.09 19.85 3.25
C SER A 55 -11.38 18.67 4.18
N ARG A 56 -10.44 17.74 4.31
CA ARG A 56 -10.64 16.46 5.02
C ARG A 56 -10.23 16.52 6.48
N ASP A 57 -9.16 17.21 6.75
CA ASP A 57 -8.47 17.23 8.04
C ASP A 57 -8.32 18.67 8.59
N GLY A 58 -9.27 19.57 8.26
CA GLY A 58 -9.26 20.98 8.67
C GLY A 58 -9.24 21.20 10.20
N TRP A 59 -9.46 20.16 10.99
CA TRP A 59 -9.33 20.19 12.45
C TRP A 59 -7.87 20.26 12.93
N ILE A 60 -6.89 19.88 12.10
CA ILE A 60 -5.45 19.91 12.41
C ILE A 60 -4.65 20.69 11.35
N PHE A 61 -5.21 20.89 10.15
CA PHE A 61 -4.52 21.55 9.06
C PHE A 61 -4.29 23.02 9.36
N ASP A 62 -3.03 23.43 9.23
CA ASP A 62 -2.56 24.81 9.34
C ASP A 62 -1.66 25.14 8.15
N GLU A 63 -1.95 26.25 7.47
CA GLU A 63 -1.26 26.66 6.24
C GLU A 63 0.23 26.98 6.45
N ASP A 64 0.54 27.70 7.54
CA ASP A 64 1.92 28.11 7.83
C ASP A 64 2.77 26.92 8.28
N VAL A 65 2.17 26.03 9.06
CA VAL A 65 2.81 24.78 9.49
C VAL A 65 3.03 23.86 8.28
N PHE A 66 2.07 23.77 7.35
CA PHE A 66 2.22 23.01 6.13
C PHE A 66 3.35 23.53 5.23
N ALA A 67 3.45 24.86 5.04
CA ALA A 67 4.54 25.49 4.31
C ALA A 67 5.91 25.22 4.96
N THR A 68 5.96 25.24 6.29
CA THR A 68 7.17 24.89 7.04
C THR A 68 7.53 23.41 6.87
N ALA A 69 6.56 22.52 6.92
CA ALA A 69 6.77 21.09 6.72
C ALA A 69 7.34 20.77 5.31
N ILE A 70 6.84 21.45 4.27
CA ILE A 70 7.40 21.32 2.92
C ILE A 70 8.88 21.68 2.90
N ARG A 71 9.26 22.81 3.51
CA ARG A 71 10.68 23.25 3.57
C ARG A 71 11.53 22.26 4.34
N THR A 72 11.10 21.86 5.54
CA THR A 72 11.83 20.89 6.38
C THR A 72 12.08 19.58 5.65
N VAL A 73 11.04 19.01 5.05
CA VAL A 73 11.17 17.76 4.30
C VAL A 73 12.04 17.96 3.05
N GLY A 74 11.87 19.08 2.33
CA GLY A 74 12.66 19.40 1.14
C GLY A 74 14.16 19.52 1.45
N ASP A 75 14.52 20.30 2.46
CA ASP A 75 15.91 20.50 2.89
C ASP A 75 16.56 19.19 3.32
N GLU A 76 15.88 18.38 4.13
CA GLU A 76 16.35 17.05 4.57
C GLU A 76 16.57 16.09 3.40
N PHE A 77 15.76 16.16 2.36
CA PHE A 77 15.98 15.36 1.15
C PHE A 77 17.13 15.92 0.31
N VAL A 78 17.12 17.19 -0.05
CA VAL A 78 18.07 17.82 -0.98
C VAL A 78 19.49 17.82 -0.41
N ASP A 79 19.66 18.24 0.84
CA ASP A 79 20.96 18.35 1.49
C ASP A 79 21.38 17.05 2.20
N GLY A 80 20.45 16.11 2.38
CA GLY A 80 20.67 14.82 3.01
C GLY A 80 20.81 13.67 2.03
N VAL A 81 19.75 12.90 1.84
CA VAL A 81 19.76 11.65 1.04
C VAL A 81 20.09 11.90 -0.43
N LEU A 82 19.65 13.03 -0.99
CA LEU A 82 19.84 13.38 -2.39
C LEU A 82 21.10 14.22 -2.65
N ALA A 83 21.93 14.45 -1.64
CA ALA A 83 23.18 15.20 -1.82
C ALA A 83 24.11 14.52 -2.83
N THR A 84 24.08 13.20 -2.92
CA THR A 84 24.82 12.41 -3.90
C THR A 84 23.93 11.34 -4.54
N PRO A 85 24.17 10.97 -5.81
CA PRO A 85 23.48 9.85 -6.45
C PRO A 85 23.69 8.55 -5.67
N TYR A 86 22.68 7.68 -5.68
CA TYR A 86 22.84 6.35 -5.13
C TYR A 86 23.68 5.47 -6.05
N ASP A 87 24.84 5.05 -5.55
CA ASP A 87 25.85 4.25 -6.28
C ASP A 87 25.92 2.79 -5.79
N GLY A 88 25.05 2.39 -4.88
CA GLY A 88 25.05 1.05 -4.27
C GLY A 88 26.17 0.83 -3.24
N SER A 89 26.92 1.86 -2.86
CA SER A 89 27.99 1.74 -1.88
C SER A 89 27.43 1.62 -0.44
N MET A 90 28.27 1.06 0.45
CA MET A 90 27.96 1.04 1.88
C MET A 90 27.79 2.45 2.47
N ALA A 91 28.42 3.46 1.88
CA ALA A 91 28.27 4.85 2.31
C ALA A 91 26.86 5.37 1.98
N ALA A 92 26.36 5.10 0.76
CA ALA A 92 25.03 5.44 0.35
C ALA A 92 23.97 4.71 1.21
N ASP A 93 24.16 3.42 1.49
CA ASP A 93 23.27 2.66 2.39
C ASP A 93 23.25 3.21 3.81
N ARG A 94 24.40 3.62 4.33
CA ARG A 94 24.48 4.27 5.67
C ARG A 94 23.76 5.61 5.69
N ALA A 95 23.88 6.41 4.64
CA ALA A 95 23.18 7.69 4.53
C ALA A 95 21.65 7.51 4.58
N ILE A 96 21.13 6.53 3.81
CA ILE A 96 19.70 6.18 3.82
C ILE A 96 19.28 5.68 5.21
N SER A 97 20.07 4.81 5.83
CA SER A 97 19.75 4.27 7.16
C SER A 97 19.75 5.37 8.22
N ALA A 98 20.72 6.28 8.18
CA ALA A 98 20.79 7.42 9.09
C ALA A 98 19.60 8.38 8.91
N PHE A 99 19.21 8.68 7.68
CA PHE A 99 18.02 9.45 7.36
C PHE A 99 16.76 8.78 7.94
N THR A 100 16.59 7.51 7.69
CA THR A 100 15.43 6.75 8.16
C THR A 100 15.36 6.74 9.69
N SER A 101 16.48 6.49 10.37
CA SER A 101 16.54 6.49 11.83
C SER A 101 16.19 7.86 12.44
N ARG A 102 16.74 8.95 11.89
CA ARG A 102 16.41 10.30 12.35
C ARG A 102 14.92 10.61 12.24
N TRP A 103 14.29 10.24 11.11
CA TRP A 103 12.86 10.45 10.93
C TRP A 103 12.01 9.59 11.87
N ILE A 104 12.40 8.35 12.12
CA ILE A 104 11.73 7.48 13.11
C ILE A 104 11.81 8.12 14.49
N ASP A 105 13.00 8.53 14.93
CA ASP A 105 13.22 9.14 16.25
C ASP A 105 12.45 10.47 16.38
N HIS A 106 12.46 11.31 15.35
CA HIS A 106 11.70 12.55 15.28
C HIS A 106 10.20 12.29 15.43
N LEU A 107 9.64 11.39 14.64
CA LEU A 107 8.21 11.09 14.67
C LEU A 107 7.78 10.42 15.98
N ILE A 108 8.60 9.53 16.55
CA ILE A 108 8.32 8.94 17.87
C ILE A 108 8.30 10.01 18.96
N SER A 109 9.25 10.95 18.93
CA SER A 109 9.31 12.03 19.92
C SER A 109 8.17 13.04 19.79
N SER A 110 7.52 13.10 18.61
CA SER A 110 6.39 13.98 18.32
C SER A 110 5.03 13.36 18.67
N VAL A 111 5.01 12.11 19.15
CA VAL A 111 3.78 11.47 19.61
C VAL A 111 3.40 11.97 20.99
N GLY A 112 2.20 12.52 21.09
CA GLY A 112 1.63 13.02 22.34
C GLY A 112 0.29 12.38 22.69
N THR A 113 -0.19 12.71 23.88
CA THR A 113 -1.56 12.34 24.32
C THR A 113 -2.42 13.58 24.43
N GLU A 114 -3.59 13.54 23.80
CA GLU A 114 -4.55 14.63 23.81
C GLU A 114 -5.59 14.41 24.91
N PRO A 115 -6.00 15.48 25.63
CA PRO A 115 -7.06 15.36 26.65
C PRO A 115 -8.42 14.98 26.06
N GLN A 116 -8.65 15.33 24.80
CA GLN A 116 -9.86 14.99 24.07
C GLN A 116 -9.48 14.21 22.82
N PRO A 117 -10.24 13.13 22.48
CA PRO A 117 -9.90 12.31 21.32
C PRO A 117 -10.09 13.10 20.03
N ALA A 118 -9.07 13.12 19.20
CA ALA A 118 -9.18 13.65 17.85
C ALA A 118 -9.95 12.69 16.95
N VAL A 119 -10.56 13.23 15.89
CA VAL A 119 -11.52 12.52 15.01
C VAL A 119 -10.95 11.21 14.42
N ARG A 120 -9.63 11.13 14.21
CA ARG A 120 -9.00 9.98 13.54
C ARG A 120 -7.95 9.25 14.35
N SER A 121 -7.33 9.90 15.31
CA SER A 121 -6.21 9.34 16.09
C SER A 121 -6.60 8.94 17.51
N GLY A 122 -7.80 9.29 17.96
CA GLY A 122 -8.20 9.08 19.34
C GLY A 122 -7.39 9.96 20.29
N TYR A 123 -6.93 9.37 21.40
CA TYR A 123 -6.16 10.08 22.44
C TYR A 123 -4.66 10.17 22.15
N VAL A 124 -4.17 9.50 21.11
CA VAL A 124 -2.73 9.47 20.76
C VAL A 124 -2.58 10.08 19.38
N ALA A 125 -1.82 11.15 19.26
CA ALA A 125 -1.63 11.87 18.02
C ALA A 125 -0.18 12.36 17.86
N LEU A 126 0.21 12.62 16.63
CA LEU A 126 1.38 13.43 16.33
C LEU A 126 1.05 14.89 16.62
N ASP A 127 2.05 15.67 17.03
CA ASP A 127 1.91 17.11 17.05
C ASP A 127 1.63 17.68 15.65
N SER A 128 1.20 18.93 15.56
CA SER A 128 0.79 19.54 14.29
C SER A 128 1.91 19.56 13.27
N GLN A 129 3.15 19.87 13.68
CA GLN A 129 4.30 19.93 12.76
C GLN A 129 4.59 18.55 12.16
N ALA A 130 4.75 17.55 12.99
CA ALA A 130 5.04 16.18 12.56
C ALA A 130 3.90 15.58 11.72
N TRP A 131 2.65 15.93 12.02
CA TRP A 131 1.52 15.50 11.21
C TRP A 131 1.58 16.04 9.78
N HIS A 132 1.93 17.34 9.62
CA HIS A 132 2.10 17.95 8.30
C HIS A 132 3.32 17.37 7.57
N GLU A 133 4.45 17.15 8.26
CA GLU A 133 5.64 16.52 7.69
C GLU A 133 5.35 15.10 7.18
N VAL A 134 4.63 14.28 7.96
CA VAL A 134 4.20 12.94 7.51
C VAL A 134 3.29 13.04 6.28
N SER A 135 2.45 14.06 6.21
CA SER A 135 1.57 14.27 5.05
C SER A 135 2.38 14.62 3.79
N VAL A 136 3.42 15.45 3.92
CA VAL A 136 4.37 15.75 2.83
C VAL A 136 5.18 14.51 2.45
N LEU A 137 5.71 13.75 3.41
CA LEU A 137 6.43 12.50 3.15
C LEU A 137 5.56 11.46 2.40
N LYS A 138 4.28 11.34 2.78
CA LYS A 138 3.32 10.48 2.06
C LYS A 138 3.09 10.97 0.63
N PHE A 139 3.00 12.28 0.43
CA PHE A 139 2.90 12.86 -0.91
C PHE A 139 4.14 12.52 -1.75
N VAL A 140 5.33 12.69 -1.22
CA VAL A 140 6.59 12.34 -1.91
C VAL A 140 6.57 10.86 -2.32
N ASN A 141 6.21 9.97 -1.41
CA ASN A 141 6.08 8.55 -1.71
C ASN A 141 5.02 8.28 -2.80
N GLN A 142 3.85 8.90 -2.70
CA GLN A 142 2.80 8.77 -3.70
C GLN A 142 3.27 9.22 -5.08
N TYR A 143 3.81 10.44 -5.16
CA TYR A 143 4.17 11.07 -6.42
C TYR A 143 5.36 10.41 -7.11
N PHE A 144 6.44 10.10 -6.36
CA PHE A 144 7.69 9.60 -6.93
C PHE A 144 7.80 8.08 -6.97
N ILE A 145 7.00 7.34 -6.21
CA ILE A 145 7.06 5.88 -6.17
C ILE A 145 5.77 5.25 -6.68
N LEU A 146 4.62 5.55 -6.04
CA LEU A 146 3.40 4.80 -6.32
C LEU A 146 2.77 5.14 -7.69
N GLU A 147 3.02 6.33 -8.22
CA GLU A 147 2.51 6.75 -9.54
C GLU A 147 3.41 6.32 -10.71
N ARG A 148 4.48 5.56 -10.45
CA ARG A 148 5.34 5.04 -11.52
C ARG A 148 4.59 4.02 -12.39
N PRO A 149 4.67 4.15 -13.72
CA PRO A 149 4.00 3.20 -14.64
C PRO A 149 4.46 1.76 -14.49
N ASP A 150 5.75 1.52 -14.23
CA ASP A 150 6.30 0.18 -14.01
C ASP A 150 5.73 -0.47 -12.74
N LEU A 151 5.63 0.28 -11.65
CA LEU A 151 4.98 -0.20 -10.43
C LEU A 151 3.48 -0.41 -10.63
N ALA A 152 2.81 0.51 -11.33
CA ALA A 152 1.39 0.36 -11.64
C ALA A 152 1.11 -0.89 -12.47
N MET A 153 1.95 -1.20 -13.47
CA MET A 153 1.86 -2.45 -14.24
C MET A 153 2.06 -3.69 -13.37
N LEU A 154 3.05 -3.66 -12.46
CA LEU A 154 3.29 -4.76 -11.53
C LEU A 154 2.08 -4.98 -10.61
N GLN A 155 1.55 -3.92 -10.02
CA GLN A 155 0.38 -3.98 -9.14
C GLN A 155 -0.87 -4.51 -9.88
N ARG A 156 -1.07 -4.08 -11.14
CA ARG A 156 -2.15 -4.63 -11.99
C ARG A 156 -1.97 -6.12 -12.25
N GLY A 157 -0.74 -6.56 -12.52
CA GLY A 157 -0.46 -7.99 -12.70
C GLY A 157 -0.72 -8.80 -11.43
N GLN A 158 -0.35 -8.28 -10.27
CA GLN A 158 -0.61 -8.91 -8.98
C GLN A 158 -2.12 -8.98 -8.68
N GLU A 159 -2.85 -7.89 -8.90
CA GLU A 159 -4.32 -7.85 -8.76
C GLU A 159 -4.99 -8.92 -9.64
N GLN A 160 -4.62 -8.99 -10.93
CA GLN A 160 -5.14 -9.99 -11.85
C GLN A 160 -4.83 -11.43 -11.40
N THR A 161 -3.64 -11.66 -10.87
CA THR A 161 -3.25 -12.99 -10.36
C THR A 161 -4.12 -13.40 -9.18
N VAL A 162 -4.33 -12.50 -8.21
CA VAL A 162 -5.18 -12.77 -7.04
C VAL A 162 -6.63 -13.01 -7.46
N GLN A 163 -7.19 -12.15 -8.33
CA GLN A 163 -8.54 -12.32 -8.84
C GLN A 163 -8.71 -13.65 -9.58
N HIS A 164 -7.75 -14.02 -10.43
CA HIS A 164 -7.75 -15.30 -11.13
C HIS A 164 -7.75 -16.48 -10.17
N LEU A 165 -6.92 -16.44 -9.12
CA LEU A 165 -6.87 -17.50 -8.10
C LEU A 165 -8.21 -17.67 -7.40
N VAL A 166 -8.83 -16.57 -6.95
CA VAL A 166 -10.12 -16.60 -6.27
C VAL A 166 -11.20 -17.22 -7.17
N LEU A 167 -11.29 -16.75 -8.42
CA LEU A 167 -12.27 -17.25 -9.39
C LEU A 167 -12.02 -18.72 -9.76
N ALA A 168 -10.77 -19.12 -9.95
CA ALA A 168 -10.40 -20.49 -10.29
C ALA A 168 -10.74 -21.45 -9.16
N PHE A 169 -10.47 -21.09 -7.90
CA PHE A 169 -10.83 -21.89 -6.75
C PHE A 169 -12.34 -21.93 -6.52
N ASP A 170 -13.06 -20.84 -6.70
CA ASP A 170 -14.51 -20.84 -6.55
C ASP A 170 -15.17 -21.73 -7.63
N GLY A 171 -14.72 -21.65 -8.88
CA GLY A 171 -15.15 -22.52 -9.95
C GLY A 171 -14.86 -24.01 -9.64
N TRP A 172 -13.63 -24.32 -9.20
CA TRP A 172 -13.22 -25.69 -8.85
C TRP A 172 -14.05 -26.27 -7.70
N LEU A 173 -14.21 -25.54 -6.62
CA LEU A 173 -14.98 -25.97 -5.45
C LEU A 173 -16.50 -25.98 -5.68
N SER A 174 -16.97 -25.38 -6.76
CA SER A 174 -18.38 -25.43 -7.16
C SER A 174 -18.74 -26.71 -7.91
N ASP A 175 -17.75 -27.47 -8.41
CA ASP A 175 -17.96 -28.75 -9.04
C ASP A 175 -17.93 -29.87 -7.98
N PRO A 176 -19.08 -30.52 -7.66
CA PRO A 176 -19.14 -31.54 -6.61
C PRO A 176 -18.26 -32.77 -6.87
N VAL A 177 -17.97 -33.05 -8.14
CA VAL A 177 -17.17 -34.23 -8.52
C VAL A 177 -15.68 -33.95 -8.34
N ASP A 178 -15.22 -32.75 -8.70
CA ASP A 178 -13.80 -32.39 -8.71
C ASP A 178 -13.33 -31.68 -7.43
N ALA A 179 -14.26 -31.11 -6.66
CA ALA A 179 -13.95 -30.34 -5.44
C ALA A 179 -13.07 -31.12 -4.42
N SER A 180 -13.28 -32.44 -4.31
CA SER A 180 -12.52 -33.30 -3.39
C SER A 180 -11.02 -33.40 -3.73
N ARG A 181 -10.62 -33.01 -4.94
CA ARG A 181 -9.25 -33.01 -5.46
C ARG A 181 -8.51 -31.69 -5.18
N ALA A 182 -9.22 -30.69 -4.65
CA ALA A 182 -8.62 -29.42 -4.27
C ALA A 182 -7.57 -29.56 -3.15
N PRO A 183 -6.63 -28.61 -2.99
CA PRO A 183 -5.62 -28.66 -1.93
C PRO A 183 -6.24 -28.88 -0.56
N ARG A 184 -5.69 -29.83 0.22
CA ARG A 184 -6.24 -30.22 1.53
C ARG A 184 -6.43 -29.02 2.46
N ARG A 185 -5.43 -28.13 2.53
CA ARG A 185 -5.50 -26.92 3.35
C ARG A 185 -6.69 -26.01 2.95
N LEU A 186 -6.96 -25.88 1.65
CA LEU A 186 -8.12 -25.12 1.17
C LEU A 186 -9.43 -25.75 1.64
N LEU A 187 -9.56 -27.08 1.51
CA LEU A 187 -10.75 -27.81 1.98
C LEU A 187 -10.97 -27.65 3.48
N ASP A 188 -9.91 -27.74 4.27
CA ASP A 188 -9.98 -27.58 5.73
C ASP A 188 -10.42 -26.16 6.11
N LEU A 189 -9.92 -25.11 5.42
CA LEU A 189 -10.34 -23.72 5.64
C LEU A 189 -11.81 -23.50 5.26
N VAL A 190 -12.25 -24.06 4.13
CA VAL A 190 -13.66 -23.99 3.71
C VAL A 190 -14.57 -24.67 4.74
N ASN A 191 -14.22 -25.86 5.20
CA ASN A 191 -14.99 -26.56 6.22
C ASN A 191 -15.05 -25.76 7.53
N THR A 192 -13.92 -25.26 8.00
CA THR A 192 -13.85 -24.44 9.23
C THR A 192 -14.74 -23.19 9.11
N ALA A 193 -14.64 -22.47 8.00
CA ALA A 193 -15.43 -21.27 7.76
C ALA A 193 -16.94 -21.61 7.65
N THR A 194 -17.30 -22.70 6.96
CA THR A 194 -18.69 -23.12 6.82
C THR A 194 -19.29 -23.46 8.18
N HIS A 195 -18.57 -24.23 9.02
CA HIS A 195 -19.01 -24.52 10.37
C HIS A 195 -19.18 -23.26 11.23
N ALA A 196 -18.28 -22.30 11.11
CA ALA A 196 -18.37 -21.03 11.83
C ALA A 196 -19.63 -20.24 11.41
N TYR A 197 -19.94 -20.14 10.12
CA TYR A 197 -21.16 -19.48 9.66
C TYR A 197 -22.43 -20.18 10.12
N HIS A 198 -22.47 -21.51 10.15
CA HIS A 198 -23.60 -22.25 10.72
C HIS A 198 -23.76 -22.01 12.24
N SER A 199 -22.64 -21.86 12.97
CA SER A 199 -22.68 -21.52 14.41
C SER A 199 -23.24 -20.10 14.62
N VAL A 200 -22.71 -19.13 13.87
CA VAL A 200 -23.20 -17.74 13.92
C VAL A 200 -24.69 -17.66 13.54
N ALA A 201 -25.13 -18.37 12.51
CA ALA A 201 -26.55 -18.40 12.11
C ALA A 201 -27.49 -18.92 13.21
N ARG A 202 -27.00 -19.82 14.06
CA ARG A 202 -27.78 -20.36 15.20
C ARG A 202 -27.72 -19.48 16.44
N GLU A 203 -26.55 -18.92 16.75
CA GLU A 203 -26.27 -18.26 18.03
C GLU A 203 -26.50 -16.75 17.93
N HIS A 204 -26.22 -16.15 16.76
CA HIS A 204 -26.26 -14.72 16.51
C HIS A 204 -26.81 -14.43 15.11
N PRO A 205 -28.05 -14.85 14.79
CA PRO A 205 -28.62 -14.64 13.44
C PRO A 205 -28.66 -13.17 13.02
N GLU A 206 -28.79 -12.26 13.98
CA GLU A 206 -28.80 -10.80 13.77
C GLU A 206 -27.51 -10.25 13.14
N TRP A 207 -26.39 -10.97 13.26
CA TRP A 207 -25.11 -10.54 12.63
C TRP A 207 -25.05 -10.84 11.14
N LEU A 208 -25.89 -11.73 10.64
CA LEU A 208 -25.94 -12.11 9.24
C LEU A 208 -27.03 -11.34 8.44
N GLY A 209 -27.82 -10.51 9.12
CA GLY A 209 -28.88 -9.70 8.54
C GLY A 209 -30.17 -10.48 8.32
N ASP A 210 -30.27 -11.19 7.21
CA ASP A 210 -31.44 -11.98 6.86
C ASP A 210 -31.28 -13.47 7.25
N SER A 211 -32.40 -14.19 7.28
CA SER A 211 -32.40 -15.63 7.43
C SER A 211 -31.80 -16.28 6.18
N LEU A 212 -30.60 -16.86 6.33
CA LEU A 212 -29.86 -17.50 5.25
C LEU A 212 -30.14 -19.01 5.21
N SER A 213 -30.25 -19.55 4.00
CA SER A 213 -30.33 -20.99 3.74
C SER A 213 -28.97 -21.68 3.97
N ASP A 214 -28.98 -22.99 4.20
CA ASP A 214 -27.76 -23.79 4.30
C ASP A 214 -26.85 -23.64 3.07
N ALA A 215 -27.44 -23.51 1.88
CA ALA A 215 -26.69 -23.30 0.65
C ALA A 215 -25.99 -21.94 0.61
N GLU A 216 -26.60 -20.90 1.15
CA GLU A 216 -26.00 -19.56 1.26
C GLU A 216 -24.88 -19.56 2.31
N LEU A 217 -25.07 -20.19 3.46
CA LEU A 217 -24.05 -20.34 4.48
C LEU A 217 -22.84 -21.14 3.95
N ALA A 218 -23.07 -22.22 3.21
CA ALA A 218 -22.01 -22.98 2.55
C ALA A 218 -21.26 -22.15 1.51
N ARG A 219 -21.95 -21.31 0.73
CA ARG A 219 -21.33 -20.39 -0.24
C ARG A 219 -20.47 -19.34 0.47
N MET A 220 -20.95 -18.77 1.56
CA MET A 220 -20.19 -17.83 2.39
C MET A 220 -18.95 -18.50 2.98
N GLY A 221 -19.08 -19.71 3.51
CA GLY A 221 -17.98 -20.50 4.03
C GLY A 221 -16.93 -20.80 2.96
N ARG A 222 -17.37 -21.18 1.76
CA ARG A 222 -16.47 -21.38 0.61
C ARG A 222 -15.71 -20.10 0.25
N GLY A 223 -16.41 -18.97 0.09
CA GLY A 223 -15.78 -17.70 -0.21
C GLY A 223 -14.76 -17.27 0.87
N ARG A 224 -15.11 -17.42 2.13
CA ARG A 224 -14.20 -17.13 3.26
C ARG A 224 -12.98 -18.04 3.25
N GLY A 225 -13.17 -19.36 3.08
CA GLY A 225 -12.06 -20.31 3.03
C GLY A 225 -11.09 -20.05 1.88
N ILE A 226 -11.60 -19.63 0.70
CA ILE A 226 -10.76 -19.21 -0.44
C ILE A 226 -9.94 -17.97 -0.08
N ILE A 227 -10.56 -16.95 0.52
CA ILE A 227 -9.87 -15.72 0.94
C ILE A 227 -8.77 -16.05 1.95
N ASP A 228 -9.07 -16.83 2.96
CA ASP A 228 -8.10 -17.23 3.99
C ASP A 228 -6.96 -18.05 3.41
N PHE A 229 -7.23 -18.90 2.43
CA PHE A 229 -6.20 -19.68 1.72
C PHE A 229 -5.29 -18.76 0.91
N VAL A 230 -5.85 -17.88 0.06
CA VAL A 230 -5.09 -17.00 -0.84
C VAL A 230 -4.29 -15.97 -0.04
N SER A 231 -4.86 -15.38 1.01
CA SER A 231 -4.17 -14.42 1.86
C SER A 231 -3.04 -15.03 2.70
N GLY A 232 -3.06 -16.34 2.90
CA GLY A 232 -1.99 -17.07 3.56
C GLY A 232 -0.83 -17.50 2.66
N LEU A 233 -0.86 -17.16 1.37
CA LEU A 233 0.22 -17.45 0.42
C LEU A 233 1.26 -16.33 0.43
N THR A 234 2.52 -16.69 0.17
CA THR A 234 3.54 -15.69 -0.19
C THR A 234 3.36 -15.26 -1.66
N ASP A 235 3.95 -14.12 -2.05
CA ASP A 235 3.91 -13.62 -3.43
C ASP A 235 4.41 -14.69 -4.42
N ALA A 236 5.52 -15.37 -4.09
CA ALA A 236 6.08 -16.42 -4.93
C ALA A 236 5.11 -17.61 -5.09
N GLN A 237 4.44 -18.02 -3.99
CA GLN A 237 3.42 -19.08 -4.04
C GLN A 237 2.20 -18.66 -4.85
N THR A 238 1.76 -17.41 -4.69
CA THR A 238 0.63 -16.83 -5.43
C THR A 238 0.89 -16.85 -6.94
N ILE A 239 2.07 -16.38 -7.37
CA ILE A 239 2.48 -16.38 -8.78
C ILE A 239 2.58 -17.81 -9.32
N ALA A 240 3.25 -18.71 -8.60
CA ALA A 240 3.43 -20.10 -9.01
C ALA A 240 2.08 -20.83 -9.14
N LEU A 241 1.16 -20.59 -8.21
CA LEU A 241 -0.17 -21.21 -8.21
C LEU A 241 -1.04 -20.63 -9.34
N GLY A 242 -0.99 -19.31 -9.56
CA GLY A 242 -1.66 -18.65 -10.68
C GLY A 242 -1.20 -19.21 -12.03
N ALA A 243 0.12 -19.37 -12.22
CA ALA A 243 0.68 -19.96 -13.43
C ALA A 243 0.23 -21.42 -13.65
N ARG A 244 0.07 -22.21 -12.58
CA ARG A 244 -0.45 -23.58 -12.67
C ARG A 244 -1.93 -23.62 -13.07
N LEU A 245 -2.77 -22.83 -12.39
CA LEU A 245 -4.21 -22.81 -12.63
C LEU A 245 -4.56 -22.23 -14.00
N SER A 246 -3.70 -21.35 -14.55
CA SER A 246 -3.85 -20.84 -15.92
C SER A 246 -3.26 -21.77 -16.99
N GLY A 247 -2.60 -22.87 -16.61
CA GLY A 247 -1.92 -23.75 -17.57
C GLY A 247 -0.63 -23.16 -18.15
N ALA A 248 -0.12 -22.06 -17.60
CA ALA A 248 1.09 -21.40 -18.10
C ALA A 248 2.40 -22.09 -17.70
N THR A 249 2.34 -23.15 -16.91
CA THR A 249 3.50 -23.94 -16.50
C THR A 249 3.39 -25.39 -16.97
N GLY A 250 4.48 -25.92 -17.53
CA GLY A 250 4.58 -27.34 -17.88
C GLY A 250 5.05 -28.27 -16.76
N LEU A 251 5.28 -27.74 -15.54
CA LEU A 251 5.73 -28.52 -14.40
C LEU A 251 4.54 -29.21 -13.75
N LEU A 252 4.43 -30.53 -13.96
CA LEU A 252 3.37 -31.37 -13.36
C LEU A 252 3.56 -31.59 -11.85
N TRP A 253 4.83 -31.58 -11.40
CA TRP A 253 5.18 -31.85 -10.02
C TRP A 253 6.06 -30.71 -9.46
N SER A 254 5.66 -30.11 -8.37
CA SER A 254 6.55 -29.35 -7.50
C SER A 254 6.27 -29.80 -6.08
N SER A 255 7.32 -30.14 -5.36
CA SER A 255 7.26 -30.40 -3.94
C SER A 255 6.75 -29.15 -3.21
N SER A 256 5.74 -29.38 -2.40
CA SER A 256 5.18 -28.46 -1.40
C SER A 256 4.38 -27.24 -1.88
N ILE A 257 3.10 -27.38 -1.81
CA ILE A 257 2.21 -26.31 -1.34
C ILE A 257 1.82 -26.62 0.10
#